data_64dcfd5ad6a0f499b5cdaeddbc8bec86
#
_entry.id   64dcfd5ad6a0f499b5cdaeddbc8bec86
#
_cell.length_a   1.000
_cell.length_b   1.000
_cell.length_c   1.000
_cell.angle_alpha   90.00
_cell.angle_beta   90.00
_cell.angle_gamma   90.00
#
_symmetry.space_group_name_H-M   'P 1'
#
loop_
_entity.id
_entity.type
_entity.pdbx_description
1 polymer ?
#
loop_
_entity_poly.entity_id
_entity_poly.type
_entity_poly.pdbx_seq_one_letter_code
_entity_poly.pdbx_strand_id
1 'polypeptide(L)'
;DDAAGFASETHVDIYDEDDTLRVVADLPGVRKEAVELKCDGEVLTISASGDRREYDERIQLPARVDEHSASATFNNGILQVSLRTVEDSASINLE
;
A
#
# COMPACT_ATOMS: atom_id res chain seq x y z
N ASP A 1 -15.14 -10.66 16.84
CA ASP A 1 -15.25 -10.00 16.46
C ASP A 1 -15.46 -9.34 16.24
N ASP A 2 -15.43 -9.34 16.44
CA ASP A 2 -15.49 -8.58 15.93
C ASP A 2 -15.74 -7.68 15.98
N ALA A 3 -15.41 -7.67 16.37
CA ALA A 3 -15.54 -6.58 16.40
C ALA A 3 -16.02 -5.87 15.90
N ALA A 4 -16.40 -6.05 16.18
CA ALA A 4 -16.93 -5.57 15.53
C ALA A 4 -16.84 -4.63 14.68
N GLY A 5 -16.32 -4.84 13.87
CA GLY A 5 -16.51 -4.17 12.72
C GLY A 5 -16.21 -2.74 12.70
N PHE A 6 -15.33 -2.37 13.45
CA PHE A 6 -14.95 -1.00 13.39
C PHE A 6 -13.84 -0.81 12.40
N ALA A 7 -12.95 -1.78 12.32
CA ALA A 7 -11.95 -1.74 11.29
C ALA A 7 -12.38 -2.75 10.26
N SER A 8 -12.60 -2.31 9.06
CA SER A 8 -12.97 -3.18 7.98
C SER A 8 -11.74 -3.79 7.38
N GLU A 9 -11.85 -5.04 7.02
CA GLU A 9 -10.81 -5.66 6.23
C GLU A 9 -10.75 -4.97 4.89
N THR A 10 -9.57 -4.57 4.52
CA THR A 10 -9.34 -3.96 3.24
C THR A 10 -8.91 -5.03 2.27
N HIS A 11 -9.55 -5.07 1.12
CA HIS A 11 -9.11 -5.96 0.07
C HIS A 11 -7.91 -5.34 -0.60
N VAL A 12 -6.77 -6.01 -0.51
CA VAL A 12 -5.51 -5.48 -1.02
C VAL A 12 -4.87 -6.51 -1.92
N ASP A 13 -4.49 -6.08 -3.11
CA ASP A 13 -3.71 -6.90 -4.04
C ASP A 13 -2.38 -6.23 -4.30
N ILE A 14 -1.35 -7.02 -4.44
CA ILE A 14 -0.01 -6.52 -4.74
C ILE A 14 0.46 -7.19 -6.02
N TYR A 15 0.89 -6.36 -6.96
CA TYR A 15 1.40 -6.82 -8.24
C TYR A 15 2.87 -6.49 -8.32
N ASP A 16 3.67 -7.50 -8.57
CA ASP A 16 5.11 -7.34 -8.74
C ASP A 16 5.37 -7.27 -10.25
N GLU A 17 5.72 -6.09 -10.73
CA GLU A 17 5.86 -5.86 -12.16
C GLU A 17 7.28 -5.39 -12.43
N ASP A 18 8.19 -6.35 -12.55
CA ASP A 18 9.60 -6.08 -12.83
C ASP A 18 10.22 -5.22 -11.73
N ASP A 19 10.43 -3.95 -12.00
CA ASP A 19 11.07 -3.06 -11.02
C ASP A 19 10.05 -2.18 -10.30
N THR A 20 8.77 -2.53 -10.37
CA THR A 20 7.71 -1.74 -9.75
C THR A 20 6.76 -2.66 -9.00
N LEU A 21 6.41 -2.25 -7.80
CA LEU A 21 5.31 -2.86 -7.07
C LEU A 21 4.10 -1.96 -7.21
N ARG A 22 2.97 -2.56 -7.50
CA ARG A 22 1.72 -1.83 -7.55
C ARG A 22 0.77 -2.43 -6.52
N VAL A 23 0.34 -1.61 -5.60
CA VAL A 23 -0.58 -2.02 -4.53
C VAL A 23 -1.93 -1.44 -4.84
N VAL A 24 -2.95 -2.28 -4.86
CA VAL A 24 -4.31 -1.86 -5.16
C VAL A 24 -5.18 -2.18 -3.96
N ALA A 25 -5.84 -1.18 -3.43
CA ALA A 25 -6.69 -1.35 -2.25
C ALA A 25 -8.08 -0.82 -2.55
N ASP A 26 -9.08 -1.55 -2.11
CA ASP A 26 -10.47 -1.21 -2.31
C ASP A 26 -10.98 -0.53 -1.04
N LEU A 27 -11.31 0.75 -1.14
CA LEU A 27 -11.72 1.55 0.01
C LEU A 27 -13.09 2.19 -0.28
N PRO A 28 -14.15 1.39 -0.35
CA PRO A 28 -15.45 1.93 -0.71
C PRO A 28 -15.94 2.92 0.34
N GLY A 29 -16.54 3.99 -0.12
CA GLY A 29 -17.12 4.99 0.77
C GLY A 29 -16.14 5.99 1.34
N VAL A 30 -14.89 5.93 0.90
CA VAL A 30 -13.85 6.82 1.39
C VAL A 30 -13.64 7.95 0.37
N ARG A 31 -13.40 9.14 0.87
CA ARG A 31 -13.09 10.28 0.03
C ARG A 31 -11.58 10.43 -0.06
N LYS A 32 -11.13 10.95 -1.18
CA LYS A 32 -9.72 11.11 -1.43
C LYS A 32 -9.02 11.86 -0.30
N GLU A 33 -9.66 12.89 0.22
CA GLU A 33 -9.05 13.72 1.26
C GLU A 33 -8.87 12.99 2.57
N ALA A 34 -9.54 11.86 2.73
CA ALA A 34 -9.48 11.09 3.96
C ALA A 34 -8.48 9.95 3.91
N VAL A 35 -7.70 9.86 2.84
CA VAL A 35 -6.72 8.80 2.68
C VAL A 35 -5.35 9.31 3.07
N GLU A 36 -4.67 8.58 3.95
CA GLU A 36 -3.29 8.87 4.33
C GLU A 36 -2.42 7.67 4.02
N LEU A 37 -1.25 7.94 3.45
CA LEU A 37 -0.32 6.90 3.06
C LEU A 37 1.04 7.19 3.65
N LYS A 38 1.71 6.15 4.13
CA LYS A 38 3.08 6.24 4.61
C LYS A 38 3.85 5.03 4.13
N CYS A 39 5.09 5.23 3.79
CA CYS A 39 5.94 4.13 3.35
C CYS A 39 7.35 4.37 3.83
N ASP A 40 7.98 3.32 4.33
CA ASP A 40 9.34 3.42 4.85
C ASP A 40 10.32 2.53 4.09
N GLY A 41 9.97 2.10 2.92
CA GLY A 41 10.83 1.24 2.13
C GLY A 41 10.49 -0.23 2.23
N GLU A 42 9.81 -0.65 3.28
CA GLU A 42 9.44 -2.06 3.44
C GLU A 42 7.98 -2.23 3.77
N VAL A 43 7.39 -1.22 4.40
CA VAL A 43 6.02 -1.30 4.86
C VAL A 43 5.24 -0.13 4.29
N LEU A 44 4.08 -0.42 3.75
CA LEU A 44 3.14 0.60 3.30
C LEU A 44 1.98 0.61 4.28
N THR A 45 1.71 1.77 4.85
CA THR A 45 0.57 1.94 5.75
C THR A 45 -0.48 2.77 5.07
N ILE A 46 -1.70 2.27 5.07
CA ILE A 46 -2.86 2.96 4.50
C ILE A 46 -3.85 3.22 5.62
N SER A 47 -4.19 4.48 5.82
CA SER A 47 -5.21 4.86 6.80
C SER A 47 -6.26 5.67 6.08
N ALA A 48 -7.52 5.34 6.30
CA ALA A 48 -8.60 6.02 5.60
C ALA A 48 -9.85 6.00 6.46
N SER A 49 -10.62 7.09 6.39
CA SER A 49 -11.87 7.20 7.12
C SER A 49 -13.00 7.39 6.14
N GLY A 50 -13.99 6.53 6.23
CA GLY A 50 -15.22 6.67 5.48
C GLY A 50 -16.35 7.10 6.39
N ASP A 51 -17.54 7.18 5.85
CA ASP A 51 -18.71 7.62 6.61
C ASP A 51 -19.03 6.66 7.74
N ARG A 52 -18.83 5.38 7.51
CA ARG A 52 -19.21 4.36 8.47
C ARG A 52 -18.08 3.43 8.85
N ARG A 53 -16.92 3.57 8.20
CA ARG A 53 -15.84 2.62 8.37
C ARG A 53 -14.52 3.32 8.41
N GLU A 54 -13.61 2.71 9.13
CA GLU A 54 -12.23 3.13 9.09
C GLU A 54 -11.40 1.98 8.57
N TYR A 55 -10.42 2.33 7.76
CA TYR A 55 -9.51 1.35 7.18
C TYR A 55 -8.12 1.67 7.69
N ASP A 56 -7.42 0.66 8.13
CA ASP A 56 -6.11 0.84 8.72
C ASP A 56 -5.31 -0.41 8.41
N GLU A 57 -4.48 -0.32 7.38
CA GLU A 57 -3.75 -1.47 6.90
C GLU A 57 -2.28 -1.20 6.94
N ARG A 58 -1.55 -2.18 7.44
CA ARG A 58 -0.11 -2.15 7.46
C ARG A 58 0.37 -3.30 6.60
N ILE A 59 0.97 -2.98 5.47
CA ILE A 59 1.27 -3.97 4.44
C ILE A 59 2.76 -4.16 4.37
N GLN A 60 3.20 -5.38 4.67
CA GLN A 60 4.59 -5.76 4.47
C GLN A 60 4.79 -5.99 2.98
N LEU A 61 5.62 -5.19 2.35
CA LEU A 61 5.85 -5.30 0.92
C LEU A 61 6.76 -6.49 0.64
N PRO A 62 6.57 -7.15 -0.50
CA PRO A 62 7.37 -8.34 -0.84
C PRO A 62 8.80 -8.02 -1.26
N ALA A 63 9.11 -6.75 -1.45
CA ALA A 63 10.46 -6.32 -1.83
C ALA A 63 10.68 -4.94 -1.26
N ARG A 64 11.93 -4.59 -1.08
CA ARG A 64 12.27 -3.24 -0.62
C ARG A 64 12.02 -2.25 -1.76
N VAL A 65 11.49 -1.10 -1.42
CA VAL A 65 11.14 -0.08 -2.39
C VAL A 65 11.78 1.24 -2.02
N ASP A 66 11.86 2.10 -3.03
CA ASP A 66 12.27 3.49 -2.84
C ASP A 66 11.00 4.27 -2.46
N GLU A 67 10.90 4.65 -1.20
CA GLU A 67 9.69 5.33 -0.73
C GLU A 67 9.51 6.69 -1.39
N HIS A 68 10.58 7.27 -1.93
CA HIS A 68 10.49 8.56 -2.60
C HIS A 68 9.97 8.42 -4.03
N SER A 69 9.89 7.20 -4.54
CA SER A 69 9.36 6.95 -5.87
C SER A 69 7.86 6.75 -5.87
N ALA A 70 7.23 6.79 -4.71
CA ALA A 70 5.83 6.43 -4.58
C ALA A 70 4.93 7.42 -5.31
N SER A 71 3.97 6.91 -6.04
CA SER A 71 2.90 7.71 -6.61
C SER A 71 1.60 6.96 -6.37
N ALA A 72 0.53 7.71 -6.23
CA ALA A 72 -0.74 7.10 -5.90
C ALA A 72 -1.88 7.80 -6.62
N THR A 73 -2.90 7.01 -6.96
CA THR A 73 -4.16 7.54 -7.47
C THR A 73 -5.29 6.95 -6.64
N PHE A 74 -6.37 7.70 -6.56
CA PHE A 74 -7.55 7.23 -5.86
C PHE A 74 -8.78 7.66 -6.64
N ASN A 75 -9.49 6.69 -7.19
CA ASN A 75 -10.66 6.94 -8.02
C ASN A 75 -11.72 5.91 -7.70
N ASN A 76 -12.93 6.38 -7.46
CA ASN A 76 -14.08 5.50 -7.26
C ASN A 76 -13.83 4.45 -6.19
N GLY A 77 -13.16 4.86 -5.11
CA GLY A 77 -12.90 3.95 -4.01
C GLY A 77 -11.71 3.03 -4.23
N ILE A 78 -11.01 3.15 -5.35
CA ILE A 78 -9.86 2.29 -5.64
C ILE A 78 -8.59 3.10 -5.49
N LEU A 79 -7.75 2.66 -4.58
CA LEU A 79 -6.44 3.26 -4.36
C LEU A 79 -5.39 2.42 -5.07
N GLN A 80 -4.53 3.07 -5.83
CA GLN A 80 -3.38 2.40 -6.44
C GLN A 80 -2.13 3.15 -6.04
N VAL A 81 -1.16 2.40 -5.53
CA VAL A 81 0.13 2.95 -5.14
C VAL A 81 1.19 2.21 -5.93
N SER A 82 2.04 2.98 -6.61
CA SER A 82 3.15 2.41 -7.38
C SER A 82 4.45 2.82 -6.73
N LEU A 83 5.34 1.85 -6.58
CA LEU A 83 6.61 2.04 -5.90
C LEU A 83 7.69 1.30 -6.68
N ARG A 84 8.83 1.95 -6.89
CA ARG A 84 9.94 1.31 -7.56
C ARG A 84 10.70 0.43 -6.57
N THR A 85 11.02 -0.78 -6.96
CA THR A 85 11.80 -1.66 -6.11
C THR A 85 13.25 -1.25 -6.14
N VAL A 86 13.92 -1.53 -5.03
CA VAL A 86 15.34 -1.23 -4.87
C VAL A 86 16.06 -2.55 -4.66
N GLU A 87 17.13 -2.72 -5.37
CA GLU A 87 17.96 -3.88 -5.17
C GLU A 87 18.89 -3.63 -4.01
N ASP A 88 18.71 -4.35 -2.91
CA ASP A 88 19.53 -4.10 -1.74
C ASP A 88 20.50 -5.22 -1.46
N SER A 89 20.60 -6.19 -2.37
CA SER A 89 21.59 -7.23 -2.23
C SER A 89 22.76 -6.91 -3.16
N ALA A 90 23.95 -7.04 -2.65
CA ALA A 90 25.13 -6.77 -3.43
C ALA A 90 25.49 -8.03 -4.22
N SER A 91 25.97 -7.81 -5.43
CA SER A 91 26.53 -8.91 -6.22
C SER A 91 27.86 -9.31 -5.62
N ILE A 92 28.04 -10.60 -5.50
CA ILE A 92 29.30 -11.14 -4.99
C ILE A 92 30.04 -11.71 -6.16
N ASN A 93 31.25 -11.20 -6.38
CA ASN A 93 32.10 -11.71 -7.44
C ASN A 93 32.75 -13.00 -6.98
N LEU A 94 32.58 -14.02 -7.77
CA LEU A 94 33.22 -15.28 -7.50
C LEU A 94 34.56 -15.30 -8.23
N GLU A 95 35.61 -15.43 -7.47
CA GLU A 95 36.97 -15.43 -8.04
C GLU A 95 37.53 -16.83 -8.16
#